data_e4f61797cfad342f8a1671037b3e208a
#
_entry.id   e4f61797cfad342f8a1671037b3e208a
#
_cell.length_a   1.000
_cell.length_b   1.000
_cell.length_c   1.000
_cell.angle_alpha   90.00
_cell.angle_beta   90.00
_cell.angle_gamma   90.00
#
_symmetry.space_group_name_H-M   'P 1'
#
loop_
_entity.id
_entity.type
_entity.pdbx_description
1 polymer ?
#
loop_
_entity_poly.entity_id
_entity_poly.type
_entity_poly.pdbx_seq_one_letter_code
_entity_poly.pdbx_strand_id
1 'polypeptide(L)'
;MRNHLCKVLFTICFTIIVGCKSSDFYYLEFKNINDGWEKDESLKFNFLPKNSPSKLKVLIRNDKAYPFSNIYLISKIKFENKLLIDTLNINFEDEGIDIFKTNSLSVKNYSFILKDNINFGQDSVSVELKHAIRPANSSTAIQSLKGIISVGLLAE
;
A
#
# COMPACT_ATOMS: atom_id res chain seq x y z
N MET A 1 -25.66 -36.40 -33.33
CA MET A 1 -25.73 -35.89 -31.98
C MET A 1 -24.38 -35.74 -31.29
N ARG A 2 -23.44 -36.70 -31.39
CA ARG A 2 -22.10 -36.66 -30.74
C ARG A 2 -21.23 -35.48 -31.18
N ASN A 3 -21.27 -35.08 -32.45
CA ASN A 3 -20.45 -33.96 -32.96
C ASN A 3 -20.96 -32.56 -32.57
N HIS A 4 -22.27 -32.41 -32.29
CA HIS A 4 -22.81 -31.15 -31.78
C HIS A 4 -22.48 -30.92 -30.30
N LEU A 5 -22.50 -31.99 -29.51
CA LEU A 5 -22.15 -31.93 -28.09
C LEU A 5 -20.68 -31.52 -27.92
N CYS A 6 -19.77 -32.06 -28.74
CA CYS A 6 -18.35 -31.73 -28.72
C CYS A 6 -18.07 -30.28 -29.12
N LYS A 7 -18.79 -29.74 -30.11
CA LYS A 7 -18.69 -28.34 -30.53
C LYS A 7 -19.22 -27.39 -29.47
N VAL A 8 -20.32 -27.72 -28.81
CA VAL A 8 -20.89 -26.90 -27.70
C VAL A 8 -19.95 -26.91 -26.51
N LEU A 9 -19.35 -28.07 -26.16
CA LEU A 9 -18.40 -28.16 -25.06
C LEU A 9 -17.11 -27.37 -25.36
N PHE A 10 -16.63 -27.36 -26.59
CA PHE A 10 -15.45 -26.60 -27.03
C PHE A 10 -15.72 -25.10 -27.01
N THR A 11 -16.93 -24.65 -27.39
CA THR A 11 -17.33 -23.25 -27.36
C THR A 11 -17.45 -22.72 -25.91
N ILE A 12 -18.00 -23.54 -25.01
CA ILE A 12 -18.11 -23.20 -23.58
C ILE A 12 -16.72 -23.12 -22.93
N CYS A 13 -15.79 -24.02 -23.27
CA CYS A 13 -14.44 -24.01 -22.76
C CYS A 13 -13.65 -22.76 -23.22
N PHE A 14 -13.89 -22.29 -24.45
CA PHE A 14 -13.23 -21.11 -25.01
C PHE A 14 -13.71 -19.80 -24.38
N THR A 15 -14.95 -19.71 -23.90
CA THR A 15 -15.47 -18.49 -23.27
C THR A 15 -14.98 -18.26 -21.85
N ILE A 16 -14.40 -19.27 -21.19
CA ILE A 16 -13.91 -19.16 -19.80
C ILE A 16 -12.51 -18.49 -19.73
N ILE A 17 -11.79 -18.35 -20.85
CA ILE A 17 -10.40 -17.87 -20.87
C ILE A 17 -10.28 -16.33 -20.92
N VAL A 18 -11.37 -15.58 -21.10
CA VAL A 18 -11.35 -14.12 -21.34
C VAL A 18 -11.50 -13.26 -20.06
N GLY A 19 -11.25 -13.81 -18.88
CA GLY A 19 -11.53 -13.16 -17.61
C GLY A 19 -10.35 -12.63 -16.80
N CYS A 20 -9.13 -12.52 -17.35
CA CYS A 20 -8.01 -11.93 -16.62
C CYS A 20 -8.06 -10.41 -16.77
N LYS A 21 -8.69 -9.70 -15.81
CA LYS A 21 -8.51 -8.26 -15.66
C LYS A 21 -7.04 -8.01 -15.29
N SER A 22 -6.30 -7.32 -16.13
CA SER A 22 -4.98 -6.82 -15.77
C SER A 22 -5.12 -5.93 -14.54
N SER A 23 -4.30 -6.13 -13.53
CA SER A 23 -4.22 -5.23 -12.38
C SER A 23 -3.78 -3.85 -12.87
N ASP A 24 -4.49 -2.80 -12.44
CA ASP A 24 -4.20 -1.42 -12.85
C ASP A 24 -2.91 -0.87 -12.20
N PHE A 25 -2.28 -1.63 -11.31
CA PHE A 25 -1.03 -1.24 -10.66
C PHE A 25 0.19 -1.84 -11.38
N TYR A 26 1.30 -1.10 -11.38
CA TYR A 26 2.58 -1.52 -11.96
C TYR A 26 3.68 -1.77 -10.93
N TYR A 27 3.44 -1.40 -9.66
CA TYR A 27 4.34 -1.68 -8.56
C TYR A 27 3.56 -1.97 -7.28
N LEU A 28 3.95 -3.00 -6.58
CA LEU A 28 3.45 -3.35 -5.25
C LEU A 28 4.56 -4.06 -4.48
N GLU A 29 4.95 -3.50 -3.35
CA GLU A 29 5.91 -4.11 -2.42
C GLU A 29 5.43 -3.92 -0.99
N PHE A 30 5.61 -4.94 -0.14
CA PHE A 30 5.38 -4.89 1.29
C PHE A 30 6.68 -5.08 2.07
N LYS A 31 6.85 -4.31 3.13
CA LYS A 31 7.87 -4.50 4.16
C LYS A 31 7.21 -5.04 5.41
N ASN A 32 7.61 -6.23 5.86
CA ASN A 32 7.11 -6.80 7.10
C ASN A 32 7.80 -6.13 8.29
N ILE A 33 7.02 -5.88 9.33
CA ILE A 33 7.48 -5.32 10.59
C ILE A 33 7.48 -6.45 11.62
N ASN A 34 8.67 -6.80 12.12
CA ASN A 34 8.83 -7.77 13.17
C ASN A 34 8.95 -7.01 14.50
N ASP A 35 8.26 -7.47 15.55
CA ASP A 35 8.38 -6.97 16.94
C ASP A 35 8.10 -5.47 17.17
N GLY A 36 7.68 -4.72 16.13
CA GLY A 36 7.38 -3.31 16.18
C GLY A 36 8.19 -2.49 15.17
N TRP A 37 7.63 -1.38 14.71
CA TRP A 37 8.29 -0.44 13.82
C TRP A 37 9.09 0.56 14.64
N GLU A 38 10.41 0.51 14.53
CA GLU A 38 11.30 1.38 15.27
C GLU A 38 11.24 2.82 14.74
N LYS A 39 11.31 3.80 15.67
CA LYS A 39 11.23 5.24 15.35
C LYS A 39 12.26 5.68 14.31
N ASP A 40 13.47 5.15 14.39
CA ASP A 40 14.55 5.52 13.49
C ASP A 40 14.65 4.62 12.26
N GLU A 41 13.79 3.61 12.17
CA GLU A 41 13.69 2.72 11.02
C GLU A 41 12.94 3.41 9.88
N SER A 42 13.57 3.44 8.70
CA SER A 42 12.97 3.91 7.46
C SER A 42 12.68 2.75 6.51
N LEU A 43 11.43 2.64 6.09
CA LEU A 43 11.01 1.67 5.07
C LEU A 43 11.26 2.26 3.69
N LYS A 44 12.11 1.63 2.90
CA LYS A 44 12.53 2.12 1.57
C LYS A 44 11.95 1.25 0.47
N PHE A 45 11.38 1.91 -0.54
CA PHE A 45 10.79 1.33 -1.72
C PHE A 45 11.43 1.98 -2.95
N ASN A 46 11.78 1.16 -3.96
CA ASN A 46 12.37 1.67 -5.19
C ASN A 46 11.66 1.03 -6.38
N PHE A 47 11.26 1.84 -7.34
CA PHE A 47 10.59 1.34 -8.54
C PHE A 47 10.89 2.20 -9.77
N LEU A 48 10.63 1.63 -10.95
CA LEU A 48 10.62 2.36 -12.20
C LEU A 48 9.20 2.82 -12.50
N PRO A 49 8.97 4.12 -12.73
CA PRO A 49 7.65 4.65 -13.02
C PRO A 49 7.20 4.25 -14.42
N LYS A 50 5.88 4.29 -14.67
CA LYS A 50 5.32 4.30 -16.03
C LYS A 50 5.30 5.74 -16.56
N ASN A 51 5.28 5.88 -17.89
CA ASN A 51 5.23 7.17 -18.63
C ASN A 51 3.85 7.84 -18.54
N SER A 52 3.22 7.87 -17.39
CA SER A 52 1.91 8.47 -17.16
C SER A 52 1.82 9.00 -15.75
N PRO A 53 0.96 9.98 -15.49
CA PRO A 53 0.69 10.37 -14.13
C PRO A 53 0.33 9.17 -13.28
N SER A 54 0.94 9.06 -12.13
CA SER A 54 0.83 7.92 -11.23
C SER A 54 0.11 8.33 -9.96
N LYS A 55 -0.57 7.37 -9.37
CA LYS A 55 -1.10 7.47 -8.02
C LYS A 55 -0.29 6.55 -7.11
N LEU A 56 0.26 7.13 -6.04
CA LEU A 56 0.92 6.38 -4.99
C LEU A 56 -0.02 6.17 -3.82
N LYS A 57 -0.10 4.94 -3.35
CA LYS A 57 -0.84 4.58 -2.14
C LYS A 57 0.08 3.91 -1.14
N VAL A 58 -0.08 4.29 0.13
CA VAL A 58 0.50 3.54 1.24
C VAL A 58 -0.53 2.52 1.72
N LEU A 59 -0.08 1.30 1.92
CA LEU A 59 -0.88 0.18 2.41
C LEU A 59 -0.40 -0.15 3.82
N ILE A 60 -1.31 -0.23 4.79
CA ILE A 60 -0.98 -0.53 6.18
C ILE A 60 -1.79 -1.73 6.63
N ARG A 61 -1.09 -2.71 7.19
CA ARG A 61 -1.70 -3.86 7.87
C ARG A 61 -1.40 -3.76 9.35
N ASN A 62 -2.44 -3.73 10.17
CA ASN A 62 -2.30 -3.72 11.60
C ASN A 62 -3.17 -4.79 12.27
N ASP A 63 -2.84 -5.10 13.50
CA ASP A 63 -3.61 -5.97 14.36
C ASP A 63 -4.17 -5.24 15.60
N LYS A 64 -4.76 -6.01 16.51
CA LYS A 64 -5.36 -5.48 17.74
C LYS A 64 -4.33 -4.92 18.75
N ALA A 65 -3.04 -5.18 18.56
CA ALA A 65 -1.99 -4.65 19.43
C ALA A 65 -1.65 -3.19 19.08
N TYR A 66 -2.11 -2.68 17.93
CA TYR A 66 -1.97 -1.27 17.57
C TYR A 66 -2.90 -0.41 18.42
N PRO A 67 -2.36 0.50 19.28
CA PRO A 67 -3.17 1.13 20.31
C PRO A 67 -3.81 2.48 19.89
N PHE A 68 -3.62 2.93 18.63
CA PHE A 68 -4.05 4.24 18.18
C PHE A 68 -5.11 4.15 17.07
N SER A 69 -5.96 5.17 16.96
CA SER A 69 -6.92 5.32 15.85
C SER A 69 -6.30 5.94 14.60
N ASN A 70 -5.10 6.51 14.70
CA ASN A 70 -4.41 7.16 13.60
C ASN A 70 -2.92 6.80 13.56
N ILE A 71 -2.26 7.13 12.45
CA ILE A 71 -0.80 7.06 12.31
C ILE A 71 -0.28 8.31 11.64
N TYR A 72 0.83 8.85 12.18
CA TYR A 72 1.58 9.91 11.52
C TYR A 72 2.75 9.29 10.74
N LEU A 73 2.81 9.56 9.45
CA LEU A 73 3.88 9.13 8.57
C LEU A 73 4.62 10.33 7.98
N ILE A 74 5.93 10.29 8.03
CA ILE A 74 6.80 11.17 7.24
C ILE A 74 7.16 10.40 5.97
N SER A 75 6.82 10.96 4.82
CA SER A 75 7.18 10.43 3.51
C SER A 75 8.25 11.30 2.85
N LYS A 76 9.26 10.66 2.26
CA LYS A 76 10.24 11.30 1.38
C LYS A 76 10.20 10.60 0.03
N ILE A 77 9.90 11.33 -1.02
CA ILE A 77 9.83 10.81 -2.39
C ILE A 77 10.91 11.52 -3.20
N LYS A 78 11.87 10.74 -3.69
CA LYS A 78 12.97 11.23 -4.52
C LYS A 78 12.82 10.66 -5.93
N PHE A 79 12.83 11.52 -6.92
CA PHE A 79 12.80 11.18 -8.34
C PHE A 79 13.47 12.29 -9.15
N GLU A 80 14.21 11.92 -10.17
CA GLU A 80 15.06 12.85 -10.91
C GLU A 80 15.92 13.69 -9.91
N ASN A 81 15.88 15.00 -10.02
CA ASN A 81 16.55 15.94 -9.10
C ASN A 81 15.60 16.56 -8.06
N LYS A 82 14.39 15.96 -7.87
CA LYS A 82 13.36 16.47 -6.97
C LYS A 82 13.31 15.63 -5.70
N LEU A 83 13.04 16.29 -4.58
CA LEU A 83 12.77 15.68 -3.28
C LEU A 83 11.47 16.27 -2.73
N LEU A 84 10.46 15.44 -2.56
CA LEU A 84 9.22 15.79 -1.89
C LEU A 84 9.25 15.21 -0.48
N ILE A 85 8.98 16.04 0.52
CA ILE A 85 8.84 15.61 1.92
C ILE A 85 7.47 16.04 2.38
N ASP A 86 6.71 15.11 2.94
CA ASP A 86 5.37 15.35 3.43
C ASP A 86 5.10 14.61 4.73
N THR A 87 4.20 15.13 5.54
CA THR A 87 3.74 14.48 6.77
C THR A 87 2.25 14.22 6.66
N LEU A 88 1.87 12.95 6.73
CA LEU A 88 0.49 12.51 6.66
C LEU A 88 0.00 12.17 8.06
N ASN A 89 -1.17 12.67 8.41
CA ASN A 89 -1.96 12.17 9.53
C ASN A 89 -3.06 11.28 8.97
N ILE A 90 -2.93 9.99 9.14
CA ILE A 90 -3.84 8.98 8.60
C ILE A 90 -4.75 8.52 9.73
N ASN A 91 -6.06 8.77 9.60
CA ASN A 91 -7.06 8.24 10.53
C ASN A 91 -7.62 6.93 9.96
N PHE A 92 -7.54 5.86 10.73
CA PHE A 92 -8.04 4.54 10.32
C PHE A 92 -9.57 4.44 10.34
N GLU A 93 -10.27 5.35 10.97
CA GLU A 93 -11.74 5.37 11.02
C GLU A 93 -12.36 6.08 9.81
N ASP A 94 -11.71 7.14 9.31
CA ASP A 94 -12.31 8.03 8.31
C ASP A 94 -11.87 7.74 6.86
N GLU A 95 -10.66 7.21 6.65
CA GLU A 95 -10.03 7.16 5.32
C GLU A 95 -9.64 5.75 4.85
N GLY A 96 -9.78 4.75 5.71
CA GLY A 96 -9.35 3.39 5.39
C GLY A 96 -10.33 2.66 4.47
N ILE A 97 -10.00 2.53 3.18
CA ILE A 97 -10.67 1.52 2.36
C ILE A 97 -10.06 0.17 2.73
N ASP A 98 -10.82 -0.69 3.41
CA ASP A 98 -10.44 -2.09 3.59
C ASP A 98 -10.42 -2.76 2.21
N ILE A 99 -9.22 -2.85 1.61
CA ILE A 99 -8.99 -3.39 0.26
C ILE A 99 -9.34 -4.88 0.22
N PHE A 100 -9.23 -5.53 1.33
CA PHE A 100 -9.61 -6.92 1.51
C PHE A 100 -10.66 -6.96 2.60
N LYS A 101 -11.93 -6.98 2.27
CA LYS A 101 -13.02 -7.29 3.20
C LYS A 101 -12.80 -8.68 3.82
N THR A 102 -11.63 -8.88 4.41
CA THR A 102 -11.31 -10.08 5.15
C THR A 102 -12.00 -9.93 6.51
N ASN A 103 -13.04 -10.70 6.72
CA ASN A 103 -13.65 -10.94 8.02
C ASN A 103 -12.67 -11.60 9.02
N SER A 104 -11.35 -11.42 8.85
CA SER A 104 -10.38 -11.82 9.84
C SER A 104 -10.47 -10.85 11.00
N LEU A 105 -11.05 -11.30 12.09
CA LEU A 105 -11.29 -10.56 13.33
C LEU A 105 -10.01 -10.00 13.99
N SER A 106 -8.82 -10.29 13.44
CA SER A 106 -7.54 -9.97 14.06
C SER A 106 -6.67 -8.99 13.27
N VAL A 107 -6.80 -8.91 11.94
CA VAL A 107 -5.94 -8.07 11.09
C VAL A 107 -6.80 -7.19 10.21
N LYS A 108 -6.48 -5.90 10.18
CA LYS A 108 -7.11 -4.89 9.31
C LYS A 108 -6.13 -4.44 8.24
N ASN A 109 -6.65 -4.17 7.04
CA ASN A 109 -5.88 -3.72 5.89
C ASN A 109 -6.42 -2.38 5.42
N TYR A 110 -5.54 -1.40 5.30
CA TYR A 110 -5.91 -0.04 4.90
C TYR A 110 -5.12 0.42 3.69
N SER A 111 -5.72 1.27 2.87
CA SER A 111 -5.10 1.91 1.72
C SER A 111 -5.36 3.41 1.76
N PHE A 112 -4.30 4.19 1.67
CA PHE A 112 -4.36 5.64 1.72
C PHE A 112 -3.59 6.24 0.56
N ILE A 113 -4.10 7.34 -0.01
CA ILE A 113 -3.41 8.07 -1.07
C ILE A 113 -2.23 8.82 -0.46
N LEU A 114 -1.02 8.51 -0.91
CA LEU A 114 0.19 9.21 -0.56
C LEU A 114 0.41 10.40 -1.48
N LYS A 115 0.25 10.19 -2.79
CA LYS A 115 0.26 11.21 -3.84
C LYS A 115 -0.65 10.80 -4.99
N ASP A 116 -1.33 11.77 -5.57
CA ASP A 116 -2.19 11.57 -6.74
C ASP A 116 -1.69 12.42 -7.91
N ASN A 117 -1.88 11.92 -9.12
CA ASN A 117 -1.61 12.60 -10.37
C ASN A 117 -0.17 13.18 -10.47
N ILE A 118 0.83 12.37 -10.06
CA ILE A 118 2.24 12.76 -10.10
C ILE A 118 2.95 12.14 -11.31
N ASN A 119 3.71 12.97 -12.04
CA ASN A 119 4.58 12.50 -13.11
C ASN A 119 6.01 12.39 -12.58
N PHE A 120 6.52 11.16 -12.51
CA PHE A 120 7.87 10.84 -12.02
C PHE A 120 8.96 10.91 -13.09
N GLY A 121 8.59 11.09 -14.39
CA GLY A 121 9.55 10.95 -15.48
C GLY A 121 9.89 9.49 -15.77
N GLN A 122 11.15 9.24 -16.14
CA GLN A 122 11.62 7.88 -16.54
C GLN A 122 12.64 7.29 -15.57
N ASP A 123 13.20 8.12 -14.67
CA ASP A 123 14.20 7.67 -13.71
C ASP A 123 13.59 6.91 -12.54
N SER A 124 14.43 6.14 -11.86
CA SER A 124 14.03 5.41 -10.65
C SER A 124 13.47 6.34 -9.58
N VAL A 125 12.34 5.94 -9.01
CA VAL A 125 11.70 6.62 -7.88
C VAL A 125 12.06 5.90 -6.60
N SER A 126 12.51 6.67 -5.59
CA SER A 126 12.74 6.17 -4.24
C SER A 126 11.75 6.79 -3.28
N VAL A 127 11.03 5.96 -2.53
CA VAL A 127 10.10 6.37 -1.48
C VAL A 127 10.59 5.86 -0.15
N GLU A 128 10.69 6.74 0.83
CA GLU A 128 11.06 6.43 2.21
C GLU A 128 9.92 6.82 3.14
N LEU A 129 9.49 5.89 3.99
CA LEU A 129 8.43 6.09 4.98
C LEU A 129 8.97 5.88 6.39
N LYS A 130 8.63 6.79 7.31
CA LYS A 130 8.90 6.70 8.75
C LYS A 130 7.66 7.01 9.52
N HIS A 131 7.44 6.35 10.66
CA HIS A 131 6.39 6.79 11.58
C HIS A 131 6.89 7.96 12.48
N ALA A 132 5.95 8.83 12.88
CA ALA A 132 6.23 10.00 13.73
C ALA A 132 5.20 10.13 14.85
N ILE A 133 4.81 9.01 15.46
CA ILE A 133 3.77 9.00 16.49
C ILE A 133 4.31 9.52 17.83
N ARG A 134 3.51 10.39 18.46
CA ARG A 134 3.68 10.85 19.84
C ARG A 134 2.36 10.66 20.58
N PRO A 135 2.38 10.14 21.81
CA PRO A 135 1.19 10.14 22.66
C PRO A 135 0.72 11.57 22.94
N ALA A 136 -0.59 11.77 23.07
CA ALA A 136 -1.20 13.10 23.19
C ALA A 136 -0.63 13.94 24.37
N ASN A 137 -0.19 13.30 25.45
CA ASN A 137 0.34 13.97 26.66
C ASN A 137 1.84 13.73 26.86
N SER A 138 2.59 13.43 25.80
CA SER A 138 4.02 13.16 25.88
C SER A 138 4.81 14.02 24.92
N SER A 139 5.92 14.60 25.41
CA SER A 139 6.92 15.25 24.55
C SER A 139 7.81 14.25 23.80
N THR A 140 7.80 13.00 24.22
CA THR A 140 8.64 11.93 23.66
C THR A 140 7.89 11.13 22.59
N ALA A 141 8.54 10.92 21.44
CA ALA A 141 8.03 10.03 20.40
C ALA A 141 8.09 8.56 20.87
N ILE A 142 7.18 7.74 20.36
CA ILE A 142 7.20 6.30 20.58
C ILE A 142 8.45 5.72 19.91
N GLN A 143 9.22 4.95 20.65
CA GLN A 143 10.45 4.36 20.15
C GLN A 143 10.17 3.16 19.25
N SER A 144 9.24 2.28 19.64
CA SER A 144 8.83 1.11 18.87
C SER A 144 7.32 1.05 18.78
N LEU A 145 6.78 1.06 17.58
CA LEU A 145 5.35 1.09 17.30
C LEU A 145 4.84 -0.32 17.06
N LYS A 146 4.20 -0.90 18.07
CA LYS A 146 3.65 -2.26 18.01
C LYS A 146 2.32 -2.32 17.25
N GLY A 147 1.98 -3.51 16.75
CA GLY A 147 0.69 -3.77 16.10
C GLY A 147 0.64 -3.40 14.62
N ILE A 148 1.70 -2.82 14.05
CA ILE A 148 1.86 -2.74 12.59
C ILE A 148 2.51 -4.03 12.11
N ILE A 149 1.82 -4.79 11.26
CA ILE A 149 2.30 -6.07 10.72
C ILE A 149 3.17 -5.85 9.49
N SER A 150 2.69 -4.98 8.58
CA SER A 150 3.42 -4.63 7.38
C SER A 150 2.98 -3.28 6.83
N VAL A 151 3.89 -2.65 6.12
CA VAL A 151 3.63 -1.43 5.35
C VAL A 151 3.98 -1.70 3.90
N GLY A 152 3.09 -1.35 2.99
CA GLY A 152 3.27 -1.51 1.55
C GLY A 152 3.24 -0.18 0.82
N LEU A 153 3.83 -0.18 -0.37
CA LEU A 153 3.70 0.88 -1.36
C LEU A 153 3.12 0.31 -2.64
N LEU A 154 2.09 0.95 -3.16
CA LEU A 154 1.46 0.62 -4.43
C LEU A 154 1.55 1.84 -5.34
N ALA A 155 1.93 1.61 -6.62
CA ALA A 155 1.87 2.60 -7.68
C ALA A 155 0.97 2.11 -8.83
N GLU A 156 -0.01 2.93 -9.19
CA GLU A 156 -1.01 2.70 -10.25
C GLU A 156 -1.14 3.89 -11.19
#